data_b67163aa043b967c3f1eb73a0d6920d9
#
_entry.id   b67163aa043b967c3f1eb73a0d6920d9
#
_cell.length_a   1.000
_cell.length_b   1.000
_cell.length_c   1.000
_cell.angle_alpha   90.00
_cell.angle_beta   90.00
_cell.angle_gamma   90.00
#
_symmetry.space_group_name_H-M   'P 1'
#
loop_
_entity.id
_entity.type
_entity.pdbx_description
1 polymer ?
#
loop_
_entity_poly.entity_id
_entity_poly.type
_entity_poly.pdbx_seq_one_letter_code
_entity_poly.pdbx_strand_id
1 'polypeptide(L)'
;MPITDVSMVSQDALSLKNVMDDVLDKTIEVFEENNVPLPSRRFWTVGSPAIDCEQLVVSFVQIYLGPPGDQAGLPQRCTMPRSAVLTISISREIPVVGVNGRAPAGDKIQEGSEAAVVDAWMFMRLLNKLDQWEPGEFGLGVIATADVSGFEGGFQTTSMQVTLAVP
;
A
#
# COMPACT_ATOMS: atom_id res chain seq x y z
N MET A 1 -8.83 -7.52 23.61
CA MET A 1 -9.11 -8.95 23.74
C MET A 1 -8.66 -9.63 22.47
N PRO A 2 -7.67 -10.50 22.46
CA PRO A 2 -7.33 -11.21 21.22
C PRO A 2 -8.51 -12.12 20.87
N ILE A 3 -8.96 -12.06 19.62
CA ILE A 3 -9.95 -13.00 19.08
C ILE A 3 -9.21 -14.35 18.96
N THR A 4 -9.40 -15.21 19.94
CA THR A 4 -8.73 -16.51 20.01
C THR A 4 -9.51 -17.63 19.31
N ASP A 5 -10.71 -17.35 18.83
CA ASP A 5 -11.54 -18.33 18.13
C ASP A 5 -11.69 -18.00 16.66
N VAL A 6 -10.81 -18.57 15.86
CA VAL A 6 -10.77 -18.44 14.39
C VAL A 6 -12.05 -19.00 13.73
N SER A 7 -12.83 -19.82 14.46
CA SER A 7 -14.07 -20.40 13.93
C SER A 7 -15.18 -19.37 13.69
N MET A 8 -15.08 -18.17 14.26
CA MET A 8 -16.04 -17.08 14.07
C MET A 8 -15.63 -16.08 12.96
N VAL A 9 -14.45 -16.23 12.37
CA VAL A 9 -14.03 -15.34 11.27
C VAL A 9 -14.74 -15.82 10.01
N SER A 10 -15.56 -14.94 9.40
CA SER A 10 -16.22 -15.29 8.15
C SER A 10 -15.19 -15.58 7.06
N GLN A 11 -15.55 -16.47 6.11
CA GLN A 11 -14.71 -16.77 4.96
C GLN A 11 -14.30 -15.50 4.20
N ASP A 12 -15.17 -14.50 4.16
CA ASP A 12 -14.92 -13.20 3.53
C ASP A 12 -13.78 -12.43 4.21
N ALA A 13 -13.70 -12.46 5.54
CA ALA A 13 -12.61 -11.80 6.27
C ALA A 13 -11.27 -12.51 6.07
N LEU A 14 -11.26 -13.83 5.96
CA LEU A 14 -10.08 -14.61 5.60
C LEU A 14 -9.63 -14.30 4.17
N SER A 15 -10.56 -14.16 3.23
CA SER A 15 -10.26 -13.76 1.86
C SER A 15 -9.59 -12.39 1.79
N LEU A 16 -10.09 -11.38 2.55
CA LEU A 16 -9.47 -10.07 2.61
C LEU A 16 -8.05 -10.12 3.20
N LYS A 17 -7.85 -10.91 4.26
CA LYS A 17 -6.52 -11.12 4.83
C LYS A 17 -5.56 -11.69 3.78
N ASN A 18 -5.97 -12.71 3.03
CA ASN A 18 -5.16 -13.30 1.97
C ASN A 18 -4.82 -12.28 0.88
N VAL A 19 -5.78 -11.43 0.49
CA VAL A 19 -5.53 -10.32 -0.44
C VAL A 19 -4.42 -9.39 0.08
N MET A 20 -4.43 -9.05 1.36
CA MET A 20 -3.41 -8.17 1.94
C MET A 20 -2.04 -8.85 2.01
N ASP A 21 -1.98 -10.13 2.37
CA ASP A 21 -0.76 -10.92 2.35
C ASP A 21 -0.19 -10.98 0.91
N ASP A 22 -1.02 -11.31 -0.08
CA ASP A 22 -0.63 -11.40 -1.49
C ASP A 22 -0.15 -10.06 -2.07
N VAL A 23 -0.84 -8.95 -1.75
CA VAL A 23 -0.41 -7.61 -2.19
C VAL A 23 0.95 -7.25 -1.58
N LEU A 24 1.18 -7.58 -0.31
CA LEU A 24 2.47 -7.36 0.34
C LEU A 24 3.57 -8.19 -0.33
N ASP A 25 3.34 -9.47 -0.55
CA ASP A 25 4.29 -10.38 -1.18
C ASP A 25 4.63 -9.94 -2.62
N LYS A 26 3.63 -9.57 -3.42
CA LYS A 26 3.85 -9.05 -4.77
C LYS A 26 4.58 -7.72 -4.79
N THR A 27 4.34 -6.87 -3.80
CA THR A 27 5.11 -5.63 -3.66
C THR A 27 6.59 -5.94 -3.42
N ILE A 28 6.87 -6.84 -2.48
CA ILE A 28 8.24 -7.27 -2.18
C ILE A 28 8.90 -7.85 -3.44
N GLU A 29 8.21 -8.76 -4.13
CA GLU A 29 8.70 -9.40 -5.35
C GLU A 29 9.10 -8.37 -6.44
N VAL A 30 8.26 -7.36 -6.69
CA VAL A 30 8.55 -6.31 -7.69
C VAL A 30 9.83 -5.55 -7.36
N PHE A 31 10.04 -5.20 -6.10
CA PHE A 31 11.24 -4.47 -5.68
C PHE A 31 12.49 -5.36 -5.77
N GLU A 32 12.40 -6.62 -5.33
CA GLU A 32 13.51 -7.57 -5.37
C GLU A 32 13.92 -7.90 -6.81
N GLU A 33 12.98 -8.14 -7.72
CA GLU A 33 13.25 -8.37 -9.15
C GLU A 33 13.98 -7.19 -9.83
N ASN A 34 13.76 -5.99 -9.34
CA ASN A 34 14.39 -4.79 -9.88
C ASN A 34 15.63 -4.33 -9.08
N ASN A 35 16.06 -5.13 -8.11
CA ASN A 35 17.18 -4.82 -7.21
C ASN A 35 17.03 -3.46 -6.49
N VAL A 36 15.81 -3.08 -6.17
CA VAL A 36 15.51 -1.87 -5.38
C VAL A 36 15.46 -2.24 -3.90
N PRO A 37 16.29 -1.62 -3.04
CA PRO A 37 16.31 -1.95 -1.62
C PRO A 37 14.98 -1.62 -0.95
N LEU A 38 14.51 -2.54 -0.13
CA LEU A 38 13.32 -2.38 0.68
C LEU A 38 13.66 -2.18 2.16
N PRO A 39 12.83 -1.43 2.90
CA PRO A 39 12.91 -1.40 4.35
C PRO A 39 12.86 -2.80 4.96
N SER A 40 13.52 -3.00 6.09
CA SER A 40 13.49 -4.29 6.81
C SER A 40 12.15 -4.56 7.47
N ARG A 41 11.44 -3.50 7.88
CA ARG A 41 10.11 -3.59 8.48
C ARG A 41 9.05 -3.61 7.39
N ARG A 42 8.36 -4.76 7.28
CA ARG A 42 7.37 -5.00 6.22
C ARG A 42 6.16 -5.69 6.85
N PHE A 43 4.97 -5.12 6.70
CA PHE A 43 3.75 -5.68 7.30
C PHE A 43 2.50 -5.09 6.65
N TRP A 44 1.36 -5.69 6.95
CA TRP A 44 0.08 -5.06 6.66
C TRP A 44 -0.64 -4.67 7.96
N THR A 45 -1.54 -3.70 7.88
CA THR A 45 -2.31 -3.18 9.01
C THR A 45 -3.69 -2.69 8.58
N VAL A 46 -4.49 -2.32 9.56
CA VAL A 46 -5.78 -1.63 9.36
C VAL A 46 -5.58 -0.16 9.75
N GLY A 47 -5.99 0.73 8.85
CA GLY A 47 -5.80 2.17 9.05
C GLY A 47 -4.37 2.65 8.83
N SER A 48 -4.09 3.91 9.13
CA SER A 48 -2.78 4.52 8.93
C SER A 48 -1.78 4.07 10.00
N PRO A 49 -0.62 3.52 9.62
CA PRO A 49 0.42 3.14 10.57
C PRO A 49 1.14 4.38 11.13
N ALA A 50 1.68 4.24 12.33
CA ALA A 50 2.66 5.19 12.83
C ALA A 50 3.98 5.05 12.05
N ILE A 51 4.64 6.16 11.76
CA ILE A 51 5.95 6.19 11.09
C ILE A 51 7.00 6.55 12.13
N ASP A 52 7.75 5.55 12.57
CA ASP A 52 8.83 5.67 13.55
C ASP A 52 10.18 5.14 13.04
N CYS A 53 10.18 4.49 11.90
CA CYS A 53 11.34 3.99 11.18
C CYS A 53 11.00 3.76 9.71
N GLU A 54 12.01 3.44 8.89
CA GLU A 54 11.76 3.01 7.51
C GLU A 54 10.89 1.76 7.48
N GLN A 55 9.83 1.79 6.67
CA GLN A 55 8.87 0.70 6.59
C GLN A 55 8.16 0.61 5.24
N LEU A 56 7.79 -0.62 4.85
CA LEU A 56 6.84 -0.92 3.79
C LEU A 56 5.55 -1.42 4.44
N VAL A 57 4.44 -0.79 4.16
CA VAL A 57 3.15 -1.13 4.76
C VAL A 57 2.05 -1.23 3.73
N VAL A 58 1.26 -2.29 3.81
CA VAL A 58 -0.03 -2.41 3.13
C VAL A 58 -1.12 -2.12 4.15
N SER A 59 -1.88 -1.05 3.94
CA SER A 59 -2.92 -0.61 4.87
C SER A 59 -4.30 -0.84 4.27
N PHE A 60 -5.16 -1.56 5.01
CA PHE A 60 -6.58 -1.63 4.66
C PHE A 60 -7.28 -0.33 5.07
N VAL A 61 -7.93 0.32 4.10
CA VAL A 61 -8.60 1.61 4.30
C VAL A 61 -10.10 1.44 4.46
N GLN A 62 -10.74 0.79 3.51
CA GLN A 62 -12.19 0.57 3.52
C GLN A 62 -12.62 -0.55 2.58
N ILE A 63 -13.83 -1.03 2.77
CA ILE A 63 -14.55 -1.89 1.84
C ILE A 63 -15.89 -1.24 1.49
N TYR A 64 -16.33 -1.39 0.26
CA TYR A 64 -17.62 -0.89 -0.19
C TYR A 64 -18.28 -1.85 -1.18
N LEU A 65 -19.60 -1.68 -1.38
CA LEU A 65 -20.36 -2.42 -2.38
C LEU A 65 -20.30 -1.67 -3.72
N GLY A 66 -19.87 -2.36 -4.75
CA GLY A 66 -19.70 -1.82 -6.09
C GLY A 66 -18.40 -2.26 -6.73
N PRO A 67 -18.25 -2.12 -8.06
CA PRO A 67 -17.01 -2.38 -8.76
C PRO A 67 -15.93 -1.36 -8.38
N PRO A 68 -14.63 -1.67 -8.60
CA PRO A 68 -13.55 -0.72 -8.41
C PRO A 68 -13.79 0.55 -9.23
N GLY A 69 -13.62 1.71 -8.60
CA GLY A 69 -13.76 3.02 -9.24
C GLY A 69 -15.13 3.68 -9.11
N ASP A 70 -16.16 2.96 -8.78
CA ASP A 70 -17.43 3.56 -8.40
C ASP A 70 -17.33 4.15 -6.99
N GLN A 71 -17.95 5.31 -6.81
CA GLN A 71 -18.17 5.81 -5.46
C GLN A 71 -19.15 4.88 -4.76
N ALA A 72 -18.94 4.69 -3.45
CA ALA A 72 -19.83 3.90 -2.61
C ALA A 72 -21.28 4.33 -2.82
N GLY A 73 -21.98 3.60 -3.68
CA GLY A 73 -23.39 3.84 -3.98
C GLY A 73 -24.29 3.12 -2.98
N LEU A 74 -25.56 3.52 -2.94
CA LEU A 74 -26.55 2.75 -2.20
C LEU A 74 -26.68 1.35 -2.84
N PRO A 75 -26.64 0.27 -2.04
CA PRO A 75 -26.73 -1.08 -2.56
C PRO A 75 -28.07 -1.28 -3.26
N GLN A 76 -28.02 -1.45 -4.58
CA GLN A 76 -29.24 -1.67 -5.39
C GLN A 76 -29.64 -3.14 -5.46
N ARG A 77 -28.71 -4.09 -5.17
CA ARG A 77 -28.97 -5.53 -5.18
C ARG A 77 -28.02 -6.28 -4.24
N CYS A 78 -28.48 -7.38 -3.66
CA CYS A 78 -27.71 -8.25 -2.76
C CYS A 78 -26.52 -8.99 -3.43
N THR A 79 -26.38 -8.90 -4.75
CA THR A 79 -25.35 -9.57 -5.57
C THR A 79 -24.31 -8.60 -6.14
N MET A 80 -24.18 -7.40 -5.59
CA MET A 80 -23.17 -6.46 -6.06
C MET A 80 -21.76 -6.94 -5.66
N PRO A 81 -20.78 -6.79 -6.56
CA PRO A 81 -19.39 -7.03 -6.21
C PRO A 81 -18.96 -6.14 -5.05
N ARG A 82 -17.98 -6.58 -4.29
CA ARG A 82 -17.37 -5.78 -3.23
C ARG A 82 -16.01 -5.30 -3.71
N SER A 83 -15.63 -4.12 -3.27
CA SER A 83 -14.30 -3.57 -3.54
C SER A 83 -13.61 -3.18 -2.24
N ALA A 84 -12.34 -3.49 -2.13
CA ALA A 84 -11.48 -3.09 -1.03
C ALA A 84 -10.51 -2.00 -1.51
N VAL A 85 -10.33 -0.98 -0.69
CA VAL A 85 -9.33 0.06 -0.90
C VAL A 85 -8.16 -0.21 0.03
N LEU A 86 -6.99 -0.38 -0.56
CA LEU A 86 -5.73 -0.56 0.13
C LEU A 86 -4.81 0.61 -0.17
N THR A 87 -3.97 0.99 0.78
CA THR A 87 -2.85 1.89 0.56
C THR A 87 -1.56 1.13 0.78
N ILE A 88 -0.69 1.12 -0.21
CA ILE A 88 0.66 0.58 -0.14
C ILE A 88 1.59 1.76 0.03
N SER A 89 2.42 1.79 1.07
CA SER A 89 3.29 2.91 1.37
C SER A 89 4.69 2.45 1.75
N ILE A 90 5.68 3.21 1.28
CA ILE A 90 7.08 3.10 1.70
C ILE A 90 7.46 4.42 2.34
N SER A 91 7.90 4.35 3.58
CA SER A 91 8.47 5.49 4.30
C SER A 91 9.99 5.30 4.42
N ARG A 92 10.75 6.32 3.99
CA ARG A 92 12.21 6.35 4.06
C ARG A 92 12.68 7.50 4.89
N GLU A 93 13.74 7.29 5.65
CA GLU A 93 14.40 8.36 6.38
C GLU A 93 15.02 9.35 5.38
N ILE A 94 14.88 10.63 5.70
CA ILE A 94 15.47 11.71 4.94
C ILE A 94 16.31 12.60 5.85
N PRO A 95 17.32 13.25 5.31
CA PRO A 95 18.12 14.19 6.07
C PRO A 95 17.25 15.33 6.61
N VAL A 96 17.28 15.54 7.91
CA VAL A 96 16.59 16.65 8.59
C VAL A 96 17.58 17.75 9.00
N VAL A 97 17.05 18.91 9.32
CA VAL A 97 17.84 20.00 9.88
C VAL A 97 18.58 19.53 11.14
N GLY A 98 19.90 19.62 11.14
CA GLY A 98 20.72 19.19 12.25
C GLY A 98 20.45 20.00 13.52
N VAL A 99 20.93 19.50 14.66
CA VAL A 99 20.80 20.14 15.99
C VAL A 99 21.34 21.57 16.02
N ASN A 100 22.25 21.90 15.12
CA ASN A 100 22.89 23.22 14.94
C ASN A 100 22.07 24.15 14.01
N GLY A 101 20.86 23.77 13.60
CA GLY A 101 20.02 24.56 12.70
C GLY A 101 20.51 24.60 11.24
N ARG A 102 21.51 23.81 10.86
CA ARG A 102 21.98 23.75 9.47
C ARG A 102 21.06 22.87 8.64
N ALA A 103 20.65 23.39 7.50
CA ALA A 103 19.93 22.60 6.49
C ALA A 103 20.83 21.46 5.96
N PRO A 104 20.26 20.30 5.60
CA PRO A 104 20.98 19.24 4.91
C PRO A 104 21.63 19.76 3.62
N ALA A 105 22.73 19.13 3.21
CA ALA A 105 23.34 19.42 1.92
C ALA A 105 22.39 19.04 0.76
N GLY A 106 22.42 19.82 -0.33
CA GLY A 106 21.47 19.63 -1.44
C GLY A 106 21.56 18.26 -2.11
N ASP A 107 22.76 17.68 -2.19
CA ASP A 107 23.02 16.33 -2.69
C ASP A 107 22.29 15.26 -1.85
N LYS A 108 22.24 15.43 -0.54
CA LYS A 108 21.53 14.49 0.36
C LYS A 108 20.01 14.60 0.24
N ILE A 109 19.50 15.81 0.02
CA ILE A 109 18.06 16.01 -0.25
C ILE A 109 17.70 15.38 -1.61
N GLN A 110 18.57 15.55 -2.61
CA GLN A 110 18.37 14.96 -3.93
C GLN A 110 18.39 13.43 -3.86
N GLU A 111 19.31 12.82 -3.15
CA GLU A 111 19.41 11.36 -2.95
C GLU A 111 18.09 10.78 -2.36
N GLY A 112 17.52 11.43 -1.35
CA GLY A 112 16.22 11.03 -0.79
C GLY A 112 15.08 11.19 -1.81
N SER A 113 15.08 12.26 -2.59
CA SER A 113 14.08 12.50 -3.62
C SER A 113 14.16 11.48 -4.76
N GLU A 114 15.38 11.09 -5.17
CA GLU A 114 15.59 10.05 -6.18
C GLU A 114 15.04 8.70 -5.70
N ALA A 115 15.24 8.34 -4.42
CA ALA A 115 14.68 7.13 -3.85
C ALA A 115 13.14 7.13 -3.91
N ALA A 116 12.49 8.25 -3.60
CA ALA A 116 11.04 8.37 -3.69
C ALA A 116 10.51 8.25 -5.12
N VAL A 117 11.22 8.79 -6.11
CA VAL A 117 10.89 8.63 -7.54
C VAL A 117 11.00 7.17 -7.96
N VAL A 118 12.04 6.47 -7.50
CA VAL A 118 12.22 5.03 -7.78
C VAL A 118 11.09 4.23 -7.15
N ASP A 119 10.72 4.51 -5.89
CA ASP A 119 9.60 3.84 -5.21
C ASP A 119 8.28 4.03 -5.96
N ALA A 120 7.98 5.26 -6.38
CA ALA A 120 6.78 5.54 -7.18
C ALA A 120 6.78 4.75 -8.49
N TRP A 121 7.95 4.63 -9.15
CA TRP A 121 8.07 3.84 -10.37
C TRP A 121 7.87 2.34 -10.13
N MET A 122 8.35 1.82 -8.99
CA MET A 122 8.12 0.42 -8.60
C MET A 122 6.64 0.16 -8.33
N PHE A 123 5.92 1.11 -7.73
CA PHE A 123 4.48 0.99 -7.58
C PHE A 123 3.73 0.93 -8.91
N MET A 124 4.16 1.69 -9.92
CA MET A 124 3.59 1.58 -11.26
C MET A 124 3.86 0.22 -11.92
N ARG A 125 5.02 -0.41 -11.63
CA ARG A 125 5.30 -1.78 -12.05
C ARG A 125 4.45 -2.81 -11.29
N LEU A 126 4.24 -2.59 -10.00
CA LEU A 126 3.35 -3.42 -9.19
C LEU A 126 1.93 -3.41 -9.77
N LEU A 127 1.43 -2.24 -10.19
CA LEU A 127 0.10 -2.14 -10.82
C LEU A 127 -0.04 -3.10 -12.00
N ASN A 128 0.97 -3.19 -12.86
CA ASN A 128 0.95 -4.13 -13.98
C ASN A 128 0.92 -5.60 -13.52
N LYS A 129 1.57 -5.94 -12.41
CA LYS A 129 1.48 -7.29 -11.83
C LYS A 129 0.11 -7.56 -11.22
N LEU A 130 -0.49 -6.55 -10.56
CA LEU A 130 -1.83 -6.67 -9.99
C LEU A 130 -2.91 -6.81 -11.08
N ASP A 131 -2.75 -6.13 -12.20
CA ASP A 131 -3.67 -6.24 -13.34
C ASP A 131 -3.58 -7.61 -14.05
N GLN A 132 -2.45 -8.29 -13.95
CA GLN A 132 -2.22 -9.62 -14.50
C GLN A 132 -2.69 -10.76 -13.59
N TRP A 133 -3.18 -10.47 -12.40
CA TRP A 133 -3.79 -11.48 -11.55
C TRP A 133 -5.02 -12.09 -12.24
N GLU A 134 -5.09 -13.40 -12.23
CA GLU A 134 -6.12 -14.13 -12.96
C GLU A 134 -7.54 -13.65 -12.60
N PRO A 135 -8.40 -13.44 -13.63
CA PRO A 135 -9.80 -13.11 -13.40
C PRO A 135 -10.47 -14.24 -12.63
N GLY A 136 -10.76 -14.07 -11.41
CA GLY A 136 -11.39 -15.05 -10.53
C GLY A 136 -10.95 -14.94 -9.09
N GLU A 137 -9.72 -14.50 -8.82
CA GLU A 137 -9.26 -14.23 -7.47
C GLU A 137 -9.61 -12.82 -6.99
N PHE A 138 -9.54 -11.79 -7.86
CA PHE A 138 -9.73 -10.39 -7.47
C PHE A 138 -10.72 -9.61 -8.35
N GLY A 139 -11.34 -10.21 -9.32
CA GLY A 139 -12.33 -9.55 -10.19
C GLY A 139 -11.72 -8.56 -11.18
N LEU A 140 -12.60 -7.94 -11.98
CA LEU A 140 -12.24 -7.00 -13.03
C LEU A 140 -11.96 -5.61 -12.45
N GLY A 141 -10.75 -5.15 -12.61
CA GLY A 141 -10.37 -3.77 -12.42
C GLY A 141 -9.52 -3.50 -11.18
N VAL A 142 -8.35 -2.95 -11.45
CA VAL A 142 -7.48 -2.32 -10.46
C VAL A 142 -7.39 -0.85 -10.83
N ILE A 143 -7.78 0.03 -9.92
CA ILE A 143 -7.59 1.47 -10.08
C ILE A 143 -6.56 1.90 -9.05
N ALA A 144 -5.52 2.60 -9.50
CA ALA A 144 -4.47 3.06 -8.62
C ALA A 144 -4.01 4.48 -8.94
N THR A 145 -3.61 5.17 -7.88
CA THR A 145 -2.88 6.45 -7.95
C THR A 145 -1.64 6.33 -7.08
N ALA A 146 -0.53 6.89 -7.55
CA ALA A 146 0.71 6.94 -6.77
C ALA A 146 1.03 8.40 -6.44
N ASP A 147 1.33 8.65 -5.18
CA ASP A 147 1.62 9.98 -4.63
C ASP A 147 2.92 9.93 -3.82
N VAL A 148 3.67 11.02 -3.88
CA VAL A 148 4.83 11.24 -3.03
C VAL A 148 4.50 12.37 -2.06
N SER A 149 4.49 12.07 -0.76
CA SER A 149 4.26 13.09 0.26
C SER A 149 5.49 13.99 0.44
N GLY A 150 5.26 15.20 0.93
CA GLY A 150 6.33 16.04 1.44
C GLY A 150 7.04 15.44 2.65
N PHE A 151 8.09 16.12 3.09
CA PHE A 151 8.88 15.72 4.24
C PHE A 151 8.10 15.94 5.54
N GLU A 152 7.90 14.89 6.31
CA GLU A 152 7.22 14.96 7.59
C GLU A 152 7.99 14.14 8.64
N GLY A 153 8.34 14.76 9.76
CA GLY A 153 8.96 14.07 10.90
C GLY A 153 10.27 13.34 10.60
N GLY A 154 11.01 13.77 9.56
CA GLY A 154 12.26 13.11 9.16
C GLY A 154 12.04 11.93 8.20
N PHE A 155 10.83 11.77 7.68
CA PHE A 155 10.49 10.75 6.70
C PHE A 155 9.88 11.37 5.45
N GLN A 156 10.11 10.71 4.33
CA GLN A 156 9.37 10.89 3.09
C GLN A 156 8.60 9.61 2.79
N THR A 157 7.32 9.74 2.48
CA THR A 157 6.47 8.60 2.18
C THR A 157 6.02 8.63 0.73
N THR A 158 6.28 7.56 0.01
CA THR A 158 5.70 7.28 -1.29
C THR A 158 4.56 6.29 -1.07
N SER A 159 3.37 6.59 -1.59
CA SER A 159 2.20 5.74 -1.42
C SER A 159 1.48 5.50 -2.73
N MET A 160 0.84 4.35 -2.84
CA MET A 160 -0.08 4.01 -3.90
C MET A 160 -1.40 3.55 -3.28
N GLN A 161 -2.50 4.18 -3.67
CA GLN A 161 -3.82 3.69 -3.33
C GLN A 161 -4.31 2.77 -4.44
N VAL A 162 -4.75 1.58 -4.06
CA VAL A 162 -5.26 0.53 -4.96
C VAL A 162 -6.67 0.17 -4.55
N THR A 163 -7.57 0.09 -5.52
CA THR A 163 -8.91 -0.44 -5.31
C THR A 163 -9.04 -1.75 -6.06
N LEU A 164 -9.33 -2.82 -5.34
CA LEU A 164 -9.43 -4.19 -5.85
C LEU A 164 -10.84 -4.73 -5.66
N ALA A 165 -11.35 -5.47 -6.64
CA ALA A 165 -12.54 -6.29 -6.40
C ALA A 165 -12.17 -7.42 -5.43
N VAL A 166 -13.06 -7.69 -4.48
CA VAL A 166 -12.89 -8.77 -3.51
C VAL A 166 -14.11 -9.69 -3.53
N PRO A 167 -13.93 -10.99 -3.23
CA PRO A 167 -15.02 -11.97 -3.23
C PRO A 167 -16.17 -11.60 -2.30
#